data_b0e9341961d68fa5bd2e883fac49b3b1
#
_entry.id   b0e9341961d68fa5bd2e883fac49b3b1
#
_cell.length_a   1.000
_cell.length_b   1.000
_cell.length_c   1.000
_cell.angle_alpha   90.00
_cell.angle_beta   90.00
_cell.angle_gamma   90.00
#
_symmetry.space_group_name_H-M   'P 1'
#
loop_
_entity.id
_entity.type
_entity.pdbx_description
1 polymer ?
#
loop_
_entity_poly.entity_id
_entity_poly.type
_entity_poly.pdbx_seq_one_letter_code
_entity_poly.pdbx_strand_id
1 'polypeptide(L)' 'MRYRATIYVDIFSDTKEEAEKKCMDIVLGIPNSFQGDVSECPHGSEISLNTEDKG' A
#
# COMPACT_ATOMS: atom_id res chain seq x y z
N MET A 1 -24.05 -9.38 1.38
CA MET A 1 -23.06 -9.55 0.31
C MET A 1 -21.69 -9.19 0.79
N ARG A 2 -20.68 -9.75 0.18
CA ARG A 2 -19.31 -9.49 0.60
C ARG A 2 -18.57 -8.80 -0.55
N TYR A 3 -17.98 -7.66 -0.24
CA TYR A 3 -17.19 -6.92 -1.21
C TYR A 3 -15.74 -6.86 -0.76
N ARG A 4 -14.85 -6.79 -1.71
CA ARG A 4 -13.42 -6.65 -1.42
C ARG A 4 -12.90 -5.40 -2.10
N ALA A 5 -12.19 -4.58 -1.33
CA ALA A 5 -11.56 -3.38 -1.86
C ALA A 5 -10.05 -3.57 -1.82
N THR A 6 -9.36 -3.05 -2.83
CA THR A 6 -7.92 -3.07 -2.86
C THR A 6 -7.40 -1.67 -2.60
N ILE A 7 -6.48 -1.57 -1.65
CA ILE A 7 -5.94 -0.29 -1.23
C ILE A 7 -4.43 -0.34 -1.36
N TYR A 8 -3.84 0.74 -1.83
CA TYR A 8 -2.40 0.82 -1.97
C TYR A 8 -1.83 1.65 -0.84
N VAL A 9 -0.73 1.17 -0.27
CA VAL A 9 -0.04 1.86 0.81
C VAL A 9 1.43 1.97 0.44
N ASP A 10 1.97 3.16 0.52
CA ASP A 10 3.38 3.37 0.25
C ASP A 10 4.17 3.16 1.53
N ILE A 11 5.20 2.33 1.43
CA ILE A 11 6.02 1.98 2.57
C ILE A 11 7.45 2.36 2.26
N PHE A 12 8.08 3.10 3.15
CA PHE A 12 9.45 3.54 2.96
C PHE A 12 10.38 2.66 3.76
N SER A 13 11.25 1.94 3.06
CA SER A 13 12.23 1.08 3.71
C SER A 13 13.38 0.86 2.75
N ASP A 14 14.47 0.34 3.29
CA ASP A 14 15.68 0.14 2.48
C ASP A 14 15.64 -1.15 1.68
N THR A 15 14.87 -2.13 2.11
CA THR A 15 14.80 -3.40 1.42
C THR A 15 13.37 -3.84 1.27
N LYS A 16 13.16 -4.74 0.32
CA LYS A 16 11.84 -5.29 0.10
C LYS A 16 11.38 -6.11 1.29
N GLU A 17 12.30 -6.83 1.91
CA GLU A 17 11.94 -7.63 3.07
C GLU A 17 11.43 -6.78 4.20
N GLU A 18 12.07 -5.64 4.42
CA GLU A 18 11.61 -4.74 5.44
C GLU A 18 10.24 -4.16 5.09
N ALA A 19 10.04 -3.86 3.81
CA ALA A 19 8.75 -3.35 3.37
C ALA A 19 7.66 -4.38 3.60
N GLU A 20 7.97 -5.65 3.35
CA GLU A 20 6.99 -6.71 3.56
C GLU A 20 6.63 -6.84 5.03
N LYS A 21 7.62 -6.69 5.91
CA LYS A 21 7.34 -6.74 7.33
C LYS A 21 6.46 -5.59 7.77
N LYS A 22 6.76 -4.39 7.30
CA LYS A 22 5.94 -3.23 7.65
C LYS A 22 4.53 -3.38 7.12
N CYS A 23 4.39 -3.95 5.94
CA CYS A 23 3.08 -4.20 5.37
C CYS A 23 2.29 -5.18 6.23
N MET A 24 2.95 -6.23 6.69
CA MET A 24 2.29 -7.21 7.54
C MET A 24 1.81 -6.57 8.83
N ASP A 25 2.61 -5.67 9.41
CA ASP A 25 2.19 -4.98 10.62
C ASP A 25 0.93 -4.17 10.38
N ILE A 26 0.84 -3.53 9.23
CA ILE A 26 -0.36 -2.75 8.90
C ILE A 26 -1.55 -3.67 8.75
N VAL A 27 -1.36 -4.76 8.04
CA VAL A 27 -2.45 -5.71 7.79
C VAL A 27 -2.97 -6.28 9.09
N LEU A 28 -2.07 -6.60 10.00
CA LEU A 28 -2.48 -7.17 11.28
C LEU A 28 -3.31 -6.19 12.11
N GLY A 29 -3.19 -4.92 11.84
CA GLY A 29 -3.97 -3.92 12.55
C GLY A 29 -5.33 -3.64 11.95
N ILE A 30 -5.65 -4.24 10.81
CA ILE A 30 -6.91 -4.00 10.14
C ILE A 30 -7.69 -5.31 10.05
N PRO A 31 -8.86 -5.38 10.65
CA PRO A 31 -9.63 -6.64 10.62
C PRO A 31 -10.02 -7.00 9.20
N ASN A 32 -10.05 -8.28 8.93
CA ASN A 32 -10.49 -8.82 7.64
C ASN A 32 -9.67 -8.31 6.46
N SER A 33 -8.39 -8.04 6.70
CA SER A 33 -7.51 -7.58 5.63
C SER A 33 -6.50 -8.68 5.31
N PHE A 34 -5.93 -8.58 4.10
CA PHE A 34 -4.98 -9.55 3.63
C PHE A 34 -3.84 -8.83 2.95
N GLN A 35 -2.63 -9.36 3.12
CA GLN A 35 -1.47 -8.77 2.47
C GLN A 35 -1.46 -9.16 1.00
N GLY A 36 -1.32 -8.17 0.14
CA GLY A 36 -1.16 -8.41 -1.28
C GLY A 36 0.29 -8.33 -1.68
N ASP A 37 0.52 -8.02 -2.94
CA ASP A 37 1.87 -7.90 -3.45
C ASP A 37 2.57 -6.68 -2.87
N VAL A 38 3.84 -6.86 -2.55
CA VAL A 38 4.69 -5.77 -2.14
C VAL A 38 5.80 -5.66 -3.18
N SER A 39 5.86 -4.54 -3.86
CA SER A 39 6.85 -4.36 -4.91
C SER A 39 7.31 -2.92 -4.94
N GLU A 40 8.44 -2.72 -5.58
CA GLU A 40 9.00 -1.39 -5.70
C GLU A 40 8.09 -0.52 -6.55
N CYS A 41 7.93 0.74 -6.15
CA CYS A 41 7.07 1.64 -6.89
C CYS A 41 7.68 1.92 -8.27
N PRO A 42 6.88 1.97 -9.30
CA PRO A 42 7.39 2.30 -10.62
C PRO A 42 7.91 3.74 -10.64
N HIS A 43 8.86 3.96 -11.49
CA HIS A 43 9.43 5.28 -11.64
C HIS A 43 8.34 6.27 -12.04
N GLY A 44 8.30 7.40 -11.37
CA GLY A 44 7.31 8.41 -11.67
C GLY A 44 5.96 8.16 -11.06
N SER A 45 5.87 7.22 -10.13
CA SER A 45 4.58 6.87 -9.55
C SER A 45 4.25 7.70 -8.33
N GLU A 46 5.01 8.74 -8.04
CA GLU A 46 4.63 9.61 -6.92
C GLU A 46 3.25 10.15 -7.17
N ILE A 47 2.42 10.03 -6.20
CA ILE A 47 1.07 10.42 -6.35
C ILE A 47 0.77 11.59 -5.53
N SER A 48 0.16 12.54 -6.16
CA SER A 48 -0.37 13.62 -5.43
C SER A 48 -1.77 13.29 -5.11
N LEU A 49 -2.03 13.20 -3.88
CA LEU A 49 -3.33 12.84 -3.45
C LEU A 49 -4.35 13.79 -3.89
N ASN A 50 -3.91 14.89 -4.19
CA ASN A 50 -4.80 15.74 -4.54
C ASN A 50 -4.96 15.92 -5.87
N THR A 51 -4.85 15.31 -6.39
CA THR A 51 -5.09 15.38 -7.60
C THR A 51 -6.19 16.03 -8.04
N GLU A 52 -6.55 16.38 -7.69
CA GLU A 52 -7.40 16.74 -7.82
C GLU A 52 -7.61 17.61 -8.20
N ASP A 53 -7.51 17.79 -8.21
CA ASP A 53 -7.69 18.44 -8.40
C ASP A 53 -7.70 18.93 -9.14
N LYS A 54 -7.65 19.06 -9.43
CA LYS A 54 -7.72 19.52 -10.01
C LYS A 54 -8.22 19.78 -10.59
N GLY A 55 -8.35 19.66 -10.44
CA GLY A 55 -8.81 19.95 -10.89
C GLY A 55 -9.04 20.24 -11.57
#